data_3ed22b8f1e83c2e2630f776cfa25f331
#
_entry.id   3ed22b8f1e83c2e2630f776cfa25f331
#
_cell.length_a   1.000
_cell.length_b   1.000
_cell.length_c   1.000
_cell.angle_alpha   90.00
_cell.angle_beta   90.00
_cell.angle_gamma   90.00
#
_symmetry.space_group_name_H-M   'P 1'
#
loop_
_entity.id
_entity.type
_entity.pdbx_description
1 polymer ?
#
loop_
_entity_poly.entity_id
_entity_poly.type
_entity_poly.pdbx_seq_one_letter_code
_entity_poly.pdbx_strand_id
1 'polypeptide(L)'
;MTKSKNIRILIISILCAISLLLGGCADSSPSFSPDKGSSITAPSGFGLAVHFIDVGQSDSILAESNGHYMLIDAGENDQAGTVVSYLKAEGVTKLDYVIGTHPHSDH
;
A
#
# COMPACT_ATOMS: atom_id res chain seq x y z
N MET A 1 25.31 -59.95 14.19
CA MET A 1 24.38 -58.86 14.61
C MET A 1 24.90 -57.44 14.33
N THR A 2 26.03 -57.22 13.74
CA THR A 2 26.66 -55.92 13.49
C THR A 2 26.20 -55.23 12.18
N LYS A 3 25.87 -56.01 11.14
CA LYS A 3 25.48 -55.49 9.83
C LYS A 3 24.20 -54.64 9.83
N SER A 4 23.21 -54.97 10.65
CA SER A 4 21.94 -54.25 10.74
C SER A 4 22.06 -52.87 11.42
N LYS A 5 22.97 -52.72 12.39
CA LYS A 5 23.20 -51.44 13.07
C LYS A 5 23.87 -50.42 12.16
N ASN A 6 24.81 -50.87 11.33
CA ASN A 6 25.54 -49.98 10.42
C ASN A 6 24.63 -49.46 9.31
N ILE A 7 23.69 -50.29 8.81
CA ILE A 7 22.72 -49.86 7.82
C ILE A 7 21.76 -48.82 8.38
N ARG A 8 21.29 -48.96 9.61
CA ARG A 8 20.42 -47.97 10.27
C ARG A 8 21.12 -46.64 10.50
N ILE A 9 22.38 -46.65 10.89
CA ILE A 9 23.20 -45.42 11.05
C ILE A 9 23.40 -44.73 9.69
N LEU A 10 23.66 -45.49 8.62
CA LEU A 10 23.82 -44.96 7.28
C LEU A 10 22.52 -44.30 6.75
N ILE A 11 21.38 -44.92 6.99
CA ILE A 11 20.06 -44.37 6.55
C ILE A 11 19.74 -43.08 7.32
N ILE A 12 20.00 -43.03 8.63
CA ILE A 12 19.77 -41.82 9.43
C ILE A 12 20.70 -40.69 9.01
N SER A 13 21.95 -41.00 8.66
CA SER A 13 22.91 -40.02 8.17
C SER A 13 22.47 -39.43 6.80
N ILE A 14 21.94 -40.25 5.89
CA ILE A 14 21.46 -39.82 4.59
C ILE A 14 20.17 -39.00 4.73
N LEU A 15 19.24 -39.39 5.60
CA LEU A 15 18.04 -38.57 5.88
C LEU A 15 18.38 -37.22 6.49
N CYS A 16 19.38 -37.12 7.34
CA CYS A 16 19.81 -35.85 7.93
C CYS A 16 20.48 -34.94 6.87
N ALA A 17 21.22 -35.50 5.92
CA ALA A 17 21.86 -34.75 4.84
C ALA A 17 20.84 -34.20 3.84
N ILE A 18 19.74 -34.92 3.59
CA ILE A 18 18.68 -34.50 2.69
C ILE A 18 17.83 -33.38 3.31
N SER A 19 17.65 -33.36 4.62
CA SER A 19 16.90 -32.28 5.30
C SER A 19 17.65 -30.93 5.33
N LEU A 20 18.98 -30.93 5.15
CA LEU A 20 19.75 -29.70 5.05
C LEU A 20 19.72 -29.06 3.64
N LEU A 21 19.32 -29.81 2.61
CA LEU A 21 19.22 -29.31 1.23
C LEU A 21 17.85 -28.73 0.86
N LEU A 22 16.85 -28.89 1.74
CA LEU A 22 15.53 -28.25 1.60
C LEU A 22 15.36 -27.03 2.55
N GLY A 23 16.48 -26.44 2.97
CA GLY A 23 16.48 -25.11 3.60
C GLY A 23 15.96 -24.10 2.58
N GLY A 24 14.64 -23.92 2.61
CA GLY A 24 13.91 -23.14 1.65
C GLY A 24 14.45 -21.73 1.54
N CYS A 25 14.44 -21.22 0.32
CA CYS A 25 14.37 -19.81 0.07
C CYS A 25 13.25 -19.24 0.94
N ALA A 26 13.59 -18.54 2.00
CA ALA A 26 12.66 -17.62 2.61
C ALA A 26 12.40 -16.57 1.53
N ASP A 27 11.27 -16.69 0.85
CA ASP A 27 10.69 -15.60 0.11
C ASP A 27 10.50 -14.47 1.10
N SER A 28 11.49 -13.61 1.17
CA SER A 28 11.32 -12.27 1.70
C SER A 28 10.55 -11.49 0.66
N SER A 29 9.29 -11.85 0.48
CA SER A 29 8.33 -10.93 -0.11
C SER A 29 8.37 -9.69 0.78
N PRO A 30 8.76 -8.53 0.28
CA PRO A 30 8.57 -7.32 1.04
C PRO A 30 7.06 -7.23 1.30
N SER A 31 6.64 -7.50 2.54
CA SER A 31 5.31 -7.15 2.97
C SER A 31 5.24 -5.64 2.89
N PHE A 32 4.72 -5.14 1.80
CA PHE A 32 4.30 -3.76 1.71
C PHE A 32 3.11 -3.63 2.67
N SER A 33 3.40 -3.33 3.93
CA SER A 33 2.39 -2.74 4.78
C SER A 33 1.99 -1.45 4.10
N PRO A 34 0.69 -1.20 3.83
CA PRO A 34 0.27 0.13 3.47
C PRO A 34 0.64 1.00 4.68
N ASP A 35 1.74 1.70 4.54
CA ASP A 35 2.13 2.73 5.50
C ASP A 35 0.95 3.69 5.53
N LYS A 36 0.37 3.86 6.70
CA LYS A 36 -0.58 4.94 6.96
C LYS A 36 0.12 6.18 6.45
N GLY A 37 -0.42 6.77 5.38
CA GLY A 37 0.19 7.83 4.63
C GLY A 37 0.99 8.74 5.53
N SER A 38 2.29 8.77 5.30
CA SER A 38 3.18 9.66 6.01
C SER A 38 2.68 11.05 5.68
N SER A 39 1.91 11.64 6.57
CA SER A 39 1.58 13.05 6.48
C SER A 39 2.92 13.78 6.55
N ILE A 40 3.41 14.20 5.39
CA ILE A 40 4.51 15.13 5.33
C ILE A 40 3.96 16.42 5.93
N THR A 41 4.23 16.62 7.22
CA THR A 41 3.93 17.89 7.87
C THR A 41 4.73 18.94 7.12
N ALA A 42 4.07 19.74 6.30
CA ALA A 42 4.67 20.86 5.62
C ALA A 42 5.29 21.79 6.70
N PRO A 43 6.49 22.33 6.46
CA PRO A 43 7.08 23.29 7.41
C PRO A 43 6.09 24.42 7.62
N SER A 44 5.81 24.74 8.89
CA SER A 44 4.92 25.82 9.32
C SER A 44 5.36 27.15 8.69
N GLY A 45 4.65 27.58 7.66
CA GLY A 45 4.94 28.84 6.96
C GLY A 45 4.27 28.99 5.59
N PHE A 46 4.04 27.92 4.87
CA PHE A 46 3.29 27.91 3.61
C PHE A 46 2.29 26.74 3.69
N GLY A 47 1.07 27.08 4.07
CA GLY A 47 0.03 26.10 4.36
C GLY A 47 -0.58 25.48 3.11
N LEU A 48 0.21 24.79 2.29
CA LEU A 48 -0.27 23.95 1.20
C LEU A 48 0.05 22.49 1.49
N ALA A 49 -0.98 21.66 1.62
CA ALA A 49 -0.89 20.21 1.59
C ALA A 49 -1.49 19.68 0.28
N VAL A 50 -0.87 18.66 -0.29
CA VAL A 50 -1.37 17.99 -1.49
C VAL A 50 -1.43 16.51 -1.19
N HIS A 51 -2.63 15.94 -1.31
CA HIS A 51 -2.92 14.55 -1.05
C HIS A 51 -3.22 13.84 -2.37
N PHE A 52 -2.52 12.76 -2.63
CA PHE A 52 -2.83 11.86 -3.75
C PHE A 52 -3.70 10.73 -3.20
N ILE A 53 -4.96 10.71 -3.60
CA ILE A 53 -5.94 9.73 -3.11
C ILE A 53 -5.78 8.46 -3.95
N ASP A 54 -5.59 7.31 -3.29
CA ASP A 54 -5.49 6.03 -3.97
C ASP A 54 -6.86 5.59 -4.49
N VAL A 55 -7.07 5.78 -5.77
CA VAL A 55 -8.26 5.40 -6.54
C VAL A 55 -7.94 4.41 -7.66
N GLY A 56 -6.84 3.64 -7.51
CA GLY A 56 -6.40 2.65 -8.48
C GLY A 56 -5.73 3.26 -9.71
N GLN A 57 -6.24 2.94 -10.90
CA GLN A 57 -5.68 3.45 -12.18
C GLN A 57 -6.11 4.88 -12.51
N SER A 58 -6.98 5.47 -11.70
CA SER A 58 -7.57 6.78 -11.89
C SER A 58 -6.82 7.86 -11.12
N ASP A 59 -7.14 9.11 -11.36
CA ASP A 59 -6.56 10.24 -10.65
C ASP A 59 -7.56 10.88 -9.68
N SER A 60 -7.07 11.23 -8.49
CA SER A 60 -7.82 12.07 -7.53
C SER A 60 -6.84 12.75 -6.58
N ILE A 61 -6.87 14.07 -6.55
CA ILE A 61 -5.94 14.89 -5.77
C ILE A 61 -6.73 15.89 -4.94
N LEU A 62 -6.47 15.92 -3.63
CA LEU A 62 -6.96 16.97 -2.74
C LEU A 62 -5.82 17.96 -2.45
N ALA A 63 -6.04 19.22 -2.72
CA ALA A 63 -5.17 20.29 -2.30
C ALA A 63 -5.83 21.11 -1.18
N GLU A 64 -5.09 21.32 -0.11
CA GLU A 64 -5.53 22.10 1.06
C GLU A 64 -4.58 23.28 1.29
N SER A 65 -5.14 24.45 1.52
CA SER A 65 -4.39 25.62 1.96
C SER A 65 -5.22 26.50 2.87
N ASN A 66 -4.76 26.72 4.10
CA ASN A 66 -5.38 27.59 5.09
C ASN A 66 -6.88 27.29 5.33
N GLY A 67 -7.26 26.02 5.33
CA GLY A 67 -8.65 25.58 5.51
C GLY A 67 -9.53 25.71 4.26
N HIS A 68 -8.94 25.98 3.10
CA HIS A 68 -9.58 25.93 1.79
C HIS A 68 -9.20 24.64 1.08
N TYR A 69 -10.17 24.01 0.42
CA TYR A 69 -10.03 22.70 -0.19
C TYR A 69 -10.37 22.72 -1.67
N MET A 70 -9.52 22.10 -2.47
CA MET A 70 -9.73 21.90 -3.90
C MET A 70 -9.54 20.42 -4.23
N LEU A 71 -10.56 19.81 -4.84
CA LEU A 71 -10.46 18.46 -5.40
C LEU A 71 -10.20 18.56 -6.90
N ILE A 72 -9.20 17.84 -7.38
CA ILE A 72 -8.85 17.72 -8.79
C ILE A 72 -9.05 16.27 -9.18
N ASP A 73 -9.97 16.00 -10.08
CA ASP A 73 -10.45 14.69 -10.47
C ASP A 73 -10.97 13.84 -9.27
N ALA A 74 -11.78 12.86 -9.54
CA ALA A 74 -12.44 12.07 -8.49
C ALA A 74 -12.40 10.56 -8.76
N GLY A 75 -11.58 10.13 -9.71
CA GLY A 75 -11.48 8.75 -10.11
C GLY A 75 -12.71 8.24 -10.88
N GLU A 76 -12.71 6.95 -11.18
CA GLU A 76 -13.87 6.30 -11.79
C GLU A 76 -15.11 6.32 -10.89
N ASN A 77 -16.28 6.15 -11.48
CA ASN A 77 -17.57 6.22 -10.78
C ASN A 77 -17.67 5.25 -9.58
N ASP A 78 -17.03 4.11 -9.64
CA ASP A 78 -16.99 3.13 -8.56
C ASP A 78 -16.05 3.54 -7.41
N GLN A 79 -15.15 4.50 -7.63
CA GLN A 79 -14.24 5.06 -6.63
C GLN A 79 -14.81 6.24 -5.84
N ALA A 80 -16.00 6.72 -6.18
CA ALA A 80 -16.64 7.84 -5.48
C ALA A 80 -16.74 7.63 -3.95
N GLY A 81 -17.00 6.39 -3.51
CA GLY A 81 -17.03 6.03 -2.10
C GLY A 81 -15.67 6.18 -1.42
N THR A 82 -14.59 5.83 -2.10
CA THR A 82 -13.21 5.96 -1.63
C THR A 82 -12.86 7.43 -1.42
N VAL A 83 -13.11 8.27 -2.43
CA VAL A 83 -12.84 9.71 -2.36
C VAL A 83 -13.64 10.37 -1.25
N VAL A 84 -14.94 10.11 -1.15
CA VAL A 84 -15.79 10.68 -0.09
C VAL A 84 -15.34 10.25 1.30
N SER A 85 -14.92 8.98 1.46
CA SER A 85 -14.41 8.48 2.73
C SER A 85 -13.10 9.16 3.13
N TYR A 86 -12.22 9.37 2.16
CA TYR A 86 -10.96 10.09 2.35
C TYR A 86 -11.21 11.53 2.80
N LEU A 87 -12.04 12.28 2.06
CA LEU A 87 -12.39 13.66 2.40
C LEU A 87 -12.95 13.79 3.82
N LYS A 88 -13.81 12.84 4.22
CA LYS A 88 -14.36 12.81 5.60
C LYS A 88 -13.29 12.53 6.64
N ALA A 89 -12.34 11.64 6.36
CA ALA A 89 -11.25 11.32 7.27
C ALA A 89 -10.31 12.51 7.48
N GLU A 90 -10.09 13.32 6.43
CA GLU A 90 -9.33 14.58 6.50
C GLU A 90 -10.16 15.75 7.09
N GLY A 91 -11.42 15.51 7.49
CA GLY A 91 -12.28 16.53 8.08
C GLY A 91 -12.83 17.56 7.10
N VAL A 92 -12.75 17.26 5.79
CA VAL A 92 -13.25 18.15 4.75
C VAL A 92 -14.78 18.12 4.76
N THR A 93 -15.40 19.24 5.10
CA THR A 93 -16.85 19.41 5.12
C THR A 93 -17.39 20.16 3.91
N LYS A 94 -16.51 20.86 3.19
CA LYS A 94 -16.82 21.65 2.01
C LYS A 94 -15.61 21.71 1.10
N LEU A 95 -15.82 21.55 -0.18
CA LEU A 95 -14.86 21.86 -1.22
C LEU A 95 -15.13 23.28 -1.74
N ASP A 96 -14.10 24.12 -1.83
CA ASP A 96 -14.20 25.45 -2.44
C ASP A 96 -14.13 25.36 -3.95
N TYR A 97 -13.36 24.40 -4.45
CA TYR A 97 -13.21 24.15 -5.89
C TYR A 97 -13.24 22.66 -6.19
N VAL A 98 -13.81 22.31 -7.32
CA VAL A 98 -13.71 20.98 -7.94
C VAL A 98 -13.31 21.17 -9.39
N ILE A 99 -12.27 20.51 -9.82
CA ILE A 99 -11.71 20.58 -11.17
C ILE A 99 -11.78 19.19 -11.79
N GLY A 100 -12.42 19.06 -12.94
CA GLY A 100 -12.26 17.91 -13.83
C GLY A 100 -11.28 18.28 -14.92
N THR A 101 -10.20 17.53 -15.08
CA THR A 101 -9.15 17.86 -16.05
C THR A 101 -9.60 17.61 -17.47
N HIS A 102 -10.30 16.50 -17.70
CA HIS A 102 -10.87 16.14 -19.00
C HIS A 102 -12.00 15.07 -18.88
N PRO A 103 -12.82 14.86 -19.92
CA PRO A 103 -14.06 14.08 -19.80
C PRO A 103 -13.86 12.57 -20.01
N HIS A 104 -12.81 11.96 -19.51
CA HIS A 104 -12.68 10.51 -19.43
C HIS A 104 -13.18 9.99 -18.09
N SER A 105 -13.56 8.71 -18.03
CA SER A 105 -14.20 8.12 -16.85
C SER A 105 -13.26 7.93 -15.66
N ASP A 106 -11.98 8.00 -15.88
CA ASP A 106 -10.91 7.79 -14.90
C ASP A 106 -10.43 9.08 -14.19
N HIS A 107 -11.19 10.20 -14.35
CA HIS A 107 -10.87 11.52 -13.76
C HIS A 107 -11.97 12.18 -12.94
#